data_bab77fccae4346ad5a11c8d534bae786
#
_entry.id   bab77fccae4346ad5a11c8d534bae786
#
_cell.length_a   1.000
_cell.length_b   1.000
_cell.length_c   1.000
_cell.angle_alpha   90.00
_cell.angle_beta   90.00
_cell.angle_gamma   90.00
#
_symmetry.space_group_name_H-M   'P 1'
#
loop_
_entity.id
_entity.type
_entity.pdbx_description
1 polymer ?
#
loop_
_entity_poly.entity_id
_entity_poly.type
_entity_poly.pdbx_seq_one_letter_code
_entity_poly.pdbx_strand_id
1 'polypeptide(L)'
;MTKQQLIEKVAAATELKKSEVEVAVDSVLAMIAEALQANERVELRGFGSFVVKERKERQGRNPRTGETITIAAKRDAGFKPSKELTEKLAHGDTAPTPEVVV
;
A
#
# COMPACT_ATOMS: atom_id res chain seq x y z
N MET A 1 -4.94 8.56 -8.84
CA MET A 1 -5.02 9.60 -7.79
C MET A 1 -3.67 9.73 -7.08
N THR A 2 -3.25 10.95 -6.86
CA THR A 2 -1.98 11.19 -6.15
C THR A 2 -2.27 11.52 -4.69
N LYS A 3 -1.21 11.59 -3.90
CA LYS A 3 -1.36 11.97 -2.50
C LYS A 3 -1.96 13.38 -2.40
N GLN A 4 -1.54 14.27 -3.28
CA GLN A 4 -2.06 15.63 -3.29
C GLN A 4 -3.56 15.66 -3.58
N GLN A 5 -3.99 14.87 -4.54
CA GLN A 5 -5.41 14.78 -4.88
C GLN A 5 -6.22 14.18 -3.72
N LEU A 6 -5.63 13.21 -3.04
CA LEU A 6 -6.29 12.60 -1.89
C LEU A 6 -6.45 13.64 -0.76
N ILE A 7 -5.41 14.43 -0.52
CA ILE A 7 -5.45 15.48 0.50
C ILE A 7 -6.55 16.49 0.16
N GLU A 8 -6.65 16.88 -1.11
CA GLU A 8 -7.67 17.83 -1.52
C GLU A 8 -9.08 17.28 -1.31
N LYS A 9 -9.27 16.02 -1.62
CA LYS A 9 -10.58 15.40 -1.42
C LYS A 9 -10.96 15.30 0.05
N VAL A 10 -9.99 14.96 0.89
CA VAL A 10 -10.26 14.86 2.33
C VAL A 10 -10.55 16.23 2.91
N ALA A 11 -9.81 17.24 2.48
CA ALA A 11 -10.04 18.60 2.97
C ALA A 11 -11.45 19.06 2.58
N ALA A 12 -11.86 18.77 1.36
CA ALA A 12 -13.19 19.14 0.91
C ALA A 12 -14.29 18.40 1.67
N ALA A 13 -14.05 17.14 1.99
CA ALA A 13 -15.06 16.34 2.68
C ALA A 13 -15.17 16.65 4.17
N THR A 14 -14.08 17.14 4.78
CA THR A 14 -14.06 17.36 6.22
C THR A 14 -14.13 18.83 6.61
N GLU A 15 -13.99 19.71 5.64
CA GLU A 15 -13.94 21.16 5.88
C GLU A 15 -12.73 21.56 6.71
N LEU A 16 -11.73 20.70 6.78
CA LEU A 16 -10.48 21.04 7.43
C LEU A 16 -9.59 21.78 6.44
N LYS A 17 -8.61 22.49 6.95
CA LYS A 17 -7.69 23.19 6.09
C LYS A 17 -6.80 22.18 5.38
N LYS A 18 -6.46 22.47 4.14
CA LYS A 18 -5.61 21.60 3.37
C LYS A 18 -4.29 21.32 4.08
N SER A 19 -3.71 22.33 4.73
CA SER A 19 -2.47 22.16 5.46
C SER A 19 -2.61 21.21 6.64
N GLU A 20 -3.77 21.23 7.30
CA GLU A 20 -4.02 20.31 8.40
C GLU A 20 -4.17 18.88 7.91
N VAL A 21 -4.86 18.72 6.79
CA VAL A 21 -5.04 17.41 6.20
C VAL A 21 -3.70 16.85 5.74
N GLU A 22 -2.87 17.70 5.16
CA GLU A 22 -1.56 17.27 4.69
C GLU A 22 -0.71 16.73 5.82
N VAL A 23 -0.68 17.44 6.95
CA VAL A 23 0.07 16.98 8.11
C VAL A 23 -0.46 15.64 8.60
N ALA A 24 -1.78 15.51 8.67
CA ALA A 24 -2.39 14.28 9.15
C ALA A 24 -2.09 13.10 8.22
N VAL A 25 -2.23 13.30 6.94
CA VAL A 25 -1.98 12.25 5.96
C VAL A 25 -0.51 11.83 5.98
N ASP A 26 0.39 12.81 5.97
CA ASP A 26 1.81 12.50 6.00
C ASP A 26 2.20 11.78 7.28
N SER A 27 1.59 12.16 8.41
CA SER A 27 1.88 11.51 9.68
C SER A 27 1.40 10.06 9.69
N VAL A 28 0.22 9.81 9.15
CA VAL A 28 -0.31 8.44 9.09
C VAL A 28 0.61 7.57 8.24
N LEU A 29 1.00 8.08 7.08
CA LEU A 29 1.86 7.30 6.19
C LEU A 29 3.23 7.06 6.81
N ALA A 30 3.77 8.05 7.51
CA ALA A 30 5.06 7.90 8.18
C ALA A 30 4.98 6.86 9.30
N MET A 31 3.89 6.85 10.05
CA MET A 31 3.73 5.89 11.13
C MET A 31 3.58 4.47 10.59
N ILE A 32 2.88 4.30 9.48
CA ILE A 32 2.74 3.00 8.86
C ILE A 32 4.12 2.50 8.41
N ALA A 33 4.89 3.37 7.76
CA ALA A 33 6.23 3.01 7.32
C ALA A 33 7.13 2.62 8.49
N GLU A 34 7.03 3.36 9.58
CA GLU A 34 7.83 3.08 10.75
C GLU A 34 7.47 1.75 11.39
N ALA A 35 6.18 1.44 11.46
CA ALA A 35 5.73 0.17 12.00
C ALA A 35 6.25 -0.98 11.15
N LEU A 36 6.19 -0.85 9.84
CA LEU A 36 6.67 -1.90 8.95
C LEU A 36 8.18 -2.08 9.07
N GLN A 37 8.92 -1.01 9.29
CA GLN A 37 10.35 -1.12 9.53
C GLN A 37 10.65 -1.93 10.79
N ALA A 38 9.76 -1.88 11.75
CA ALA A 38 9.91 -2.64 12.99
C ALA A 38 9.26 -4.02 12.91
N ASN A 39 8.89 -4.45 11.71
CA ASN A 39 8.23 -5.73 11.49
C ASN A 39 6.86 -5.85 12.15
N GLU A 40 6.19 -4.72 12.33
CA GLU A 40 4.85 -4.74 12.89
C GLU A 40 3.85 -4.58 11.78
N ARG A 41 2.82 -5.38 11.78
CA ARG A 41 1.77 -5.20 10.80
C ARG A 41 0.84 -4.08 11.29
N VAL A 42 0.24 -3.39 10.38
CA VAL A 42 -0.71 -2.32 10.71
C VAL A 42 -2.08 -2.74 10.21
N GLU A 43 -3.00 -2.95 11.13
CA GLU A 43 -4.32 -3.41 10.77
C GLU A 43 -5.29 -2.27 10.82
N LEU A 44 -5.92 -1.97 9.70
CA LEU A 44 -6.90 -0.90 9.61
C LEU A 44 -8.26 -1.56 9.41
N ARG A 45 -9.01 -1.62 10.49
CA ARG A 45 -10.28 -2.30 10.47
C ARG A 45 -11.21 -1.76 9.40
N GLY A 46 -11.79 -2.65 8.62
CA GLY A 46 -12.67 -2.26 7.56
C GLY A 46 -11.99 -1.86 6.27
N PHE A 47 -10.67 -1.74 6.28
CA PHE A 47 -9.93 -1.36 5.09
C PHE A 47 -8.96 -2.46 4.67
N GLY A 48 -8.05 -2.83 5.53
CA GLY A 48 -7.08 -3.87 5.23
C GLY A 48 -5.91 -3.80 6.18
N SER A 49 -4.88 -4.55 5.84
CA SER A 49 -3.69 -4.62 6.69
C SER A 49 -2.44 -4.43 5.85
N PHE A 50 -1.51 -3.67 6.39
CA PHE A 50 -0.19 -3.55 5.80
C PHE A 50 0.70 -4.54 6.53
N VAL A 51 1.40 -5.35 5.79
CA VAL A 51 2.23 -6.41 6.36
C VAL A 51 3.62 -6.36 5.74
N VAL A 52 4.55 -6.99 6.42
CA VAL A 52 5.89 -7.12 5.89
C VAL A 52 6.02 -8.53 5.33
N LYS A 53 6.45 -8.62 4.10
CA LYS A 53 6.70 -9.90 3.47
C LYS A 53 8.19 -10.09 3.36
N GLU A 54 8.65 -11.25 3.76
CA GLU A 54 10.06 -11.56 3.63
C GLU A 54 10.25 -12.46 2.45
N ARG A 55 11.17 -12.09 1.59
CA ARG A 55 11.51 -12.92 0.44
C ARG A 55 12.87 -13.52 0.69
N LYS A 56 12.93 -14.83 0.58
CA LYS A 56 14.18 -15.52 0.81
C LYS A 56 15.13 -15.32 -0.34
N GLU A 57 16.40 -15.52 -0.06
CA GLU A 57 17.39 -15.51 -1.10
C GLU A 57 17.03 -16.59 -2.11
N ARG A 58 17.22 -16.29 -3.34
CA ARG A 58 16.92 -17.24 -4.40
C ARG A 58 17.89 -17.07 -5.55
N GLN A 59 17.91 -18.04 -6.44
CA GLN A 59 18.76 -17.97 -7.61
C GLN A 59 17.95 -17.46 -8.78
N GLY A 60 18.52 -16.56 -9.50
CA GLY A 60 17.91 -16.07 -10.71
C GLY A 60 18.89 -16.24 -11.86
N ARG A 61 18.50 -15.88 -13.04
CA ARG A 61 19.33 -15.98 -14.21
C ARG A 61 19.38 -14.66 -14.93
N ASN A 62 20.56 -14.25 -15.30
CA ASN A 62 20.74 -13.04 -16.06
C ASN A 62 20.24 -13.29 -17.50
N PRO A 63 19.22 -12.60 -17.95
CA PRO A 63 18.68 -12.87 -19.28
C PRO A 63 19.64 -12.50 -20.41
N ARG A 64 20.66 -11.69 -20.12
CA ARG A 64 21.57 -11.31 -21.13
C ARG A 64 22.65 -12.33 -21.30
N THR A 65 23.22 -12.86 -20.25
CA THR A 65 24.37 -13.75 -20.33
C THR A 65 24.01 -15.18 -19.98
N GLY A 66 22.84 -15.40 -19.39
CA GLY A 66 22.47 -16.74 -18.96
C GLY A 66 23.13 -17.18 -17.66
N GLU A 67 23.92 -16.29 -17.06
CA GLU A 67 24.61 -16.66 -15.85
C GLU A 67 23.66 -16.69 -14.67
N THR A 68 23.92 -17.59 -13.72
CA THR A 68 23.10 -17.67 -12.52
C THR A 68 23.55 -16.59 -11.56
N ILE A 69 22.60 -15.84 -11.04
CA ILE A 69 22.92 -14.80 -10.07
C ILE A 69 22.11 -15.08 -8.81
N THR A 70 22.62 -14.62 -7.69
CA THR A 70 21.94 -14.81 -6.41
C THR A 70 21.17 -13.55 -6.10
N ILE A 71 19.87 -13.69 -5.90
CA ILE A 71 19.02 -12.56 -5.52
C ILE A 71 18.92 -12.59 -4.01
N ALA A 72 19.42 -11.54 -3.40
CA ALA A 72 19.46 -11.47 -1.94
C ALA A 72 18.09 -11.45 -1.31
N ALA A 73 18.00 -11.94 -0.10
CA ALA A 73 16.79 -11.89 0.67
C ALA A 73 16.44 -10.43 0.96
N LYS A 74 15.16 -10.10 0.96
CA LYS A 74 14.75 -8.73 1.27
C LYS A 74 13.35 -8.72 1.86
N ARG A 75 12.99 -7.61 2.43
CA ARG A 75 11.66 -7.41 2.98
C ARG A 75 10.91 -6.45 2.09
N ASP A 76 9.67 -6.76 1.84
CA ASP A 76 8.79 -5.91 1.06
C ASP A 76 7.53 -5.63 1.84
N ALA A 77 6.92 -4.50 1.56
CA ALA A 77 5.62 -4.19 2.14
C ALA A 77 4.53 -4.83 1.29
N GLY A 78 3.51 -5.32 1.94
CA GLY A 78 2.37 -5.87 1.24
C GLY A 78 1.09 -5.32 1.85
N PHE A 79 0.02 -5.36 1.08
CA PHE A 79 -1.28 -4.92 1.55
C PHE A 79 -2.28 -6.03 1.33
N LYS A 80 -3.04 -6.35 2.37
CA LYS A 80 -4.11 -7.32 2.27
C LYS A 80 -5.43 -6.60 2.51
N PRO A 81 -6.29 -6.54 1.53
CA PRO A 81 -7.56 -5.84 1.71
C PRO A 81 -8.46 -6.59 2.68
N SER A 82 -9.32 -5.86 3.36
CA SER A 82 -10.28 -6.48 4.25
C SER A 82 -11.40 -7.07 3.42
N LYS A 83 -12.19 -7.92 4.04
CA LYS A 83 -13.35 -8.49 3.38
C LYS A 83 -14.29 -7.39 2.94
N GLU A 84 -14.48 -6.40 3.78
CA GLU A 84 -15.38 -5.29 3.45
C GLU A 84 -14.89 -4.50 2.26
N LEU A 85 -13.60 -4.25 2.18
CA LEU A 85 -13.05 -3.54 1.03
C LEU A 85 -13.19 -4.38 -0.23
N THR A 86 -12.90 -5.67 -0.14
CA THR A 86 -13.02 -6.57 -1.26
C THR A 86 -14.46 -6.61 -1.77
N GLU A 87 -15.42 -6.65 -0.87
CA GLU A 87 -16.82 -6.64 -1.25
C GLU A 87 -17.24 -5.34 -1.92
N LYS A 88 -16.73 -4.23 -1.42
CA LYS A 88 -17.03 -2.95 -2.06
C LYS A 88 -16.51 -2.89 -3.49
N LEU A 89 -15.36 -3.48 -3.73
CA LEU A 89 -14.81 -3.53 -5.07
C LEU A 89 -15.60 -4.44 -5.98
N ALA A 90 -16.06 -5.55 -5.45
CA ALA A 90 -16.82 -6.50 -6.23
C ALA A 90 -18.20 -5.97 -6.61
N HIS A 91 -18.80 -5.18 -5.72
CA HIS A 91 -20.10 -4.61 -5.98
C HIS A 91 -20.02 -3.15 -6.36
N GLY A 92 -18.90 -2.69 -6.76
CA GLY A 92 -18.70 -1.31 -7.06
C GLY A 92 -19.56 -0.92 -8.20
N ASP A 93 -20.42 0.00 -7.94
CA ASP A 93 -21.30 0.40 -8.94
C ASP A 93 -20.75 1.61 -9.53
N THR A 94 -19.63 2.02 -9.21
CA THR A 94 -19.13 3.16 -9.82
C THR A 94 -18.40 2.71 -11.03
N ALA A 95 -17.81 3.56 -11.66
CA ALA A 95 -17.14 3.28 -12.85
C ALA A 95 -16.21 2.15 -12.69
N PRO A 96 -16.11 1.38 -13.65
CA PRO A 96 -15.33 0.25 -13.57
C PRO A 96 -13.95 0.58 -13.44
N THR A 97 -13.31 -0.02 -12.65
CA THR A 97 -12.01 0.18 -12.52
C THR A 97 -11.32 -0.59 -13.43
N PRO A 98 -10.42 -0.17 -14.02
CA PRO A 98 -9.63 -0.86 -14.86
C PRO A 98 -9.11 -1.92 -14.06
N GLU A 99 -8.86 -2.81 -14.33
CA GLU A 99 -8.46 -3.80 -13.66
C GLU A 99 -7.50 -3.62 -12.73
N VAL A 100 -7.43 -4.28 -11.89
CA VAL A 100 -6.62 -4.22 -11.01
C VAL A 100 -5.77 -5.16 -11.11
N VAL A 101 -4.76 -5.06 -11.15
CA VAL A 101 -3.96 -5.92 -11.22
C VAL A 101 -3.51 -6.41 -10.10
N VAL A 102 -3.25 -7.38 -9.89
CA VAL A 102 -2.87 -7.93 -8.79
C VAL A 102 -1.62 -8.34 -8.67
#